data_3d1014a95c977c0a8a4f6aa3524f30a9
#
_entry.id   3d1014a95c977c0a8a4f6aa3524f30a9
#
_cell.length_a   1.000
_cell.length_b   1.000
_cell.length_c   1.000
_cell.angle_alpha   90.00
_cell.angle_beta   90.00
_cell.angle_gamma   90.00
#
_symmetry.space_group_name_H-M   'P 1'
#
loop_
_entity.id
_entity.type
_entity.pdbx_description
1 polymer ?
#
loop_
_entity_poly.entity_id
_entity_poly.type
_entity_poly.pdbx_seq_one_letter_code
_entity_poly.pdbx_strand_id
1 'polypeptide(L)'
;MLLCCSLAIAQEADELGGASAELSVIARADYLTGDPLGNSSVYTLLEGNISEKLSYSVSNHWLSSDPAALYANTLRADDVNWLDWAYLTYSTGAFELSLGKEALAWGTYEMDEYDWDVHIPMATSLWSALPIYQWGVRGSWLPLEGLTLDFKVSSSPYNGRPFDDGLLTYGARVRYEQEDAFGAMLSYNEIGTAAGTHTGVVSAGVQAYLGDTRLVADFNNKVGDYNFILLDGFTSSLMATVPFGEEFELLGRAAYERIDAGKLEDISGALGLHWNPLDWLRVHALGAYRMGDIAPGFSVNVGVTCNLHFDL
;
A
#
# COMPACT_ATOMS: atom_id res chain seq x y z
N MET A 1 0.84 -10.87 3.57
CA MET A 1 -0.21 -11.90 3.75
C MET A 1 -1.64 -11.44 3.39
N LEU A 2 -1.94 -10.16 3.27
CA LEU A 2 -3.30 -9.70 2.88
C LEU A 2 -3.59 -9.71 1.37
N LEU A 3 -2.59 -9.76 0.50
CA LEU A 3 -2.81 -9.87 -0.97
C LEU A 3 -2.79 -11.32 -1.50
N CYS A 4 -2.22 -12.28 -0.77
CA CYS A 4 -2.31 -13.69 -1.14
C CYS A 4 -3.72 -14.28 -1.02
N CYS A 5 -4.61 -13.67 -0.21
CA CYS A 5 -5.99 -14.14 -0.09
C CYS A 5 -6.84 -13.93 -1.35
N SER A 6 -6.58 -12.90 -2.16
CA SER A 6 -7.39 -12.65 -3.36
C SER A 6 -7.19 -13.67 -4.48
N LEU A 7 -6.04 -14.34 -4.53
CA LEU A 7 -5.79 -15.43 -5.49
C LEU A 7 -6.30 -16.80 -5.00
N ALA A 8 -6.28 -17.06 -3.69
CA ALA A 8 -6.79 -18.31 -3.11
C ALA A 8 -8.33 -18.39 -3.15
N ILE A 9 -9.02 -17.26 -2.97
CA ILE A 9 -10.49 -17.20 -3.03
C ILE A 9 -11.02 -17.53 -4.43
N ALA A 10 -10.28 -17.20 -5.49
CA ALA A 10 -10.66 -17.54 -6.86
C ALA A 10 -10.63 -19.06 -7.15
N GLN A 11 -9.85 -19.84 -6.41
CA GLN A 11 -9.72 -21.29 -6.59
C GLN A 11 -10.75 -22.11 -5.80
N GLU A 12 -11.24 -21.63 -4.66
CA GLU A 12 -12.29 -22.32 -3.89
C GLU A 12 -13.73 -21.99 -4.34
N ALA A 13 -13.93 -20.86 -5.03
CA ALA A 13 -15.24 -20.46 -5.56
C ALA A 13 -15.77 -21.36 -6.70
N ASP A 14 -14.95 -22.24 -7.24
CA ASP A 14 -15.34 -23.17 -8.32
C ASP A 14 -16.36 -24.25 -7.88
N GLU A 15 -16.59 -24.44 -6.56
CA GLU A 15 -17.59 -25.40 -6.06
C GLU A 15 -18.95 -24.76 -5.72
N LEU A 16 -19.07 -23.45 -5.64
CA LEU A 16 -20.27 -22.76 -5.16
C LEU A 16 -20.88 -21.79 -6.18
N GLY A 17 -20.95 -21.97 -7.42
CA GLY A 17 -21.65 -21.16 -8.46
C GLY A 17 -22.60 -20.04 -7.96
N GLY A 18 -22.20 -19.26 -6.94
CA GLY A 18 -23.01 -18.31 -6.19
C GLY A 18 -22.25 -17.08 -5.70
N ALA A 19 -23.00 -16.05 -5.28
CA ALA A 19 -22.46 -14.87 -4.63
C ALA A 19 -21.79 -15.25 -3.29
N SER A 20 -20.64 -14.65 -2.99
CA SER A 20 -19.92 -14.79 -1.72
C SER A 20 -19.61 -13.44 -1.13
N ALA A 21 -19.54 -13.35 0.19
CA ALA A 21 -19.09 -12.16 0.90
C ALA A 21 -18.30 -12.56 2.15
N GLU A 22 -17.17 -11.90 2.36
CA GLU A 22 -16.34 -11.99 3.56
C GLU A 22 -16.21 -10.60 4.18
N LEU A 23 -16.41 -10.50 5.48
CA LEU A 23 -16.23 -9.29 6.25
C LEU A 23 -15.04 -9.47 7.19
N SER A 24 -14.01 -8.66 7.02
CA SER A 24 -12.93 -8.52 7.97
C SER A 24 -13.13 -7.28 8.83
N VAL A 25 -12.94 -7.41 10.14
CA VAL A 25 -12.91 -6.31 11.09
C VAL A 25 -11.54 -6.28 11.73
N ILE A 26 -10.79 -5.22 11.48
CA ILE A 26 -9.43 -5.02 11.98
C ILE A 26 -9.48 -3.91 13.04
N ALA A 27 -9.21 -4.25 14.28
CA ALA A 27 -9.14 -3.31 15.38
C ALA A 27 -7.73 -3.27 15.96
N ARG A 28 -7.17 -2.07 16.07
CA ARG A 28 -5.82 -1.82 16.55
C ARG A 28 -5.80 -0.83 17.69
N ALA A 29 -4.98 -1.13 18.70
CA ALA A 29 -4.66 -0.22 19.78
C ALA A 29 -3.15 -0.11 19.91
N ASP A 30 -2.60 1.04 19.53
CA ASP A 30 -1.17 1.28 19.43
C ASP A 30 -0.72 2.48 20.25
N TYR A 31 0.48 2.36 20.83
CA TYR A 31 1.30 3.48 21.29
C TYR A 31 2.29 3.86 20.23
N LEU A 32 2.24 5.09 19.76
CA LEU A 32 3.28 5.71 18.93
C LEU A 32 4.04 6.75 19.78
N THR A 33 5.35 6.90 19.58
CA THR A 33 6.19 7.80 20.36
C THR A 33 5.57 9.18 20.56
N GLY A 34 5.34 9.52 21.82
CA GLY A 34 4.77 10.80 22.23
C GLY A 34 3.24 10.88 22.18
N ASP A 35 2.56 9.88 21.65
CA ASP A 35 1.11 9.85 21.54
C ASP A 35 0.54 8.47 21.95
N PRO A 36 0.01 8.34 23.16
CA PRO A 36 -0.72 7.14 23.58
C PRO A 36 -1.96 6.97 22.69
N LEU A 37 -2.11 5.80 22.07
CA LEU A 37 -3.13 5.51 21.07
C LEU A 37 -2.99 6.29 19.74
N GLY A 38 -1.83 6.92 19.52
CA GLY A 38 -1.56 7.79 18.37
C GLY A 38 -1.65 7.13 17.00
N ASN A 39 -1.74 5.79 16.96
CA ASN A 39 -1.90 5.02 15.73
C ASN A 39 -3.02 3.98 15.84
N SER A 40 -3.95 4.18 16.76
CA SER A 40 -5.08 3.27 16.95
C SER A 40 -6.13 3.46 15.86
N SER A 41 -6.70 2.36 15.38
CA SER A 41 -7.62 2.40 14.25
C SER A 41 -8.63 1.24 14.29
N VAL A 42 -9.74 1.43 13.61
CA VAL A 42 -10.71 0.38 13.31
C VAL A 42 -11.05 0.43 11.83
N TYR A 43 -10.88 -0.68 11.15
CA TYR A 43 -11.21 -0.86 9.73
C TYR A 43 -12.25 -1.94 9.54
N THR A 44 -12.99 -1.84 8.45
CA THR A 44 -13.73 -2.97 7.90
C THR A 44 -13.35 -3.16 6.45
N LEU A 45 -13.16 -4.41 6.06
CA LEU A 45 -12.93 -4.83 4.69
C LEU A 45 -14.04 -5.80 4.31
N LEU A 46 -14.82 -5.46 3.31
CA LEU A 46 -15.87 -6.31 2.74
C LEU A 46 -15.46 -6.69 1.32
N GLU A 47 -15.24 -7.98 1.10
CA GLU A 47 -14.85 -8.52 -0.19
C GLU A 47 -15.76 -9.66 -0.60
N GLY A 48 -15.84 -9.93 -1.90
CA GLY A 48 -16.61 -11.06 -2.38
C GLY A 48 -16.86 -11.06 -3.87
N ASN A 49 -17.64 -12.04 -4.29
CA ASN A 49 -18.06 -12.22 -5.67
C ASN A 49 -19.56 -12.00 -5.80
N ILE A 50 -19.96 -11.24 -6.80
CA ILE A 50 -21.37 -11.10 -7.24
C ILE A 50 -21.69 -12.24 -8.22
N SER A 51 -20.68 -12.66 -8.99
CA SER A 51 -20.75 -13.78 -9.93
C SER A 51 -19.34 -14.30 -10.21
N GLU A 52 -19.20 -15.39 -10.95
CA GLU A 52 -17.91 -15.96 -11.40
C GLU A 52 -16.95 -14.93 -12.05
N LYS A 53 -17.48 -13.84 -12.59
CA LYS A 53 -16.70 -12.82 -13.31
C LYS A 53 -16.72 -11.46 -12.68
N LEU A 54 -17.51 -11.25 -11.65
CA LEU A 54 -17.68 -9.93 -11.05
C LEU A 54 -17.44 -10.01 -9.55
N SER A 55 -16.39 -9.37 -9.09
CA SER A 55 -16.00 -9.25 -7.68
C SER A 55 -16.07 -7.80 -7.21
N TYR A 56 -16.04 -7.61 -5.89
CA TYR A 56 -16.00 -6.30 -5.26
C TYR A 56 -15.08 -6.31 -4.04
N SER A 57 -14.53 -5.14 -3.72
CA SER A 57 -13.78 -4.89 -2.48
C SER A 57 -14.09 -3.49 -1.99
N VAL A 58 -14.41 -3.38 -0.69
CA VAL A 58 -14.72 -2.12 -0.02
C VAL A 58 -14.02 -2.07 1.33
N SER A 59 -13.20 -1.05 1.57
CA SER A 59 -12.56 -0.81 2.87
C SER A 59 -12.94 0.55 3.42
N ASN A 60 -13.24 0.58 4.71
CA ASN A 60 -13.58 1.78 5.45
C ASN A 60 -12.78 1.90 6.73
N HIS A 61 -12.31 3.11 7.03
CA HIS A 61 -11.84 3.53 8.33
C HIS A 61 -13.02 4.03 9.18
N TRP A 62 -13.25 3.44 10.36
CA TRP A 62 -14.30 3.86 11.29
C TRP A 62 -13.77 4.69 12.44
N LEU A 63 -12.53 4.44 12.84
CA LEU A 63 -11.84 5.15 13.89
C LEU A 63 -10.35 5.24 13.51
N SER A 64 -9.80 6.43 13.61
CA SER A 64 -8.36 6.66 13.56
C SER A 64 -8.04 7.74 14.58
N SER A 65 -6.99 7.53 15.35
CA SER A 65 -6.49 8.53 16.30
C SER A 65 -5.72 9.64 15.61
N ASP A 66 -5.24 9.42 14.38
CA ASP A 66 -4.65 10.45 13.55
C ASP A 66 -5.70 11.09 12.63
N PRO A 67 -6.18 12.33 12.94
CA PRO A 67 -7.09 13.03 12.05
C PRO A 67 -6.52 13.23 10.65
N ALA A 68 -5.21 13.34 10.49
CA ALA A 68 -4.57 13.48 9.19
C ALA A 68 -4.77 12.23 8.33
N ALA A 69 -4.80 11.03 8.92
CA ALA A 69 -5.08 9.80 8.20
C ALA A 69 -6.51 9.79 7.63
N LEU A 70 -7.49 10.32 8.38
CA LEU A 70 -8.87 10.45 7.93
C LEU A 70 -9.01 11.47 6.78
N TYR A 71 -8.14 12.47 6.74
CA TYR A 71 -8.14 13.51 5.72
C TYR A 71 -7.14 13.27 4.58
N ALA A 72 -6.31 12.23 4.68
CA ALA A 72 -5.23 11.96 3.73
C ALA A 72 -5.69 11.81 2.28
N ASN A 73 -6.94 11.43 2.05
CA ASN A 73 -7.54 11.27 0.73
C ASN A 73 -8.45 12.44 0.32
N THR A 74 -8.51 13.50 1.13
CA THR A 74 -9.23 14.71 0.80
C THR A 74 -8.26 15.87 0.81
N LEU A 75 -8.29 16.70 -0.21
CA LEU A 75 -7.48 17.92 -0.25
C LEU A 75 -8.14 19.06 0.53
N ARG A 76 -9.25 18.78 1.22
CA ARG A 76 -9.96 19.70 2.09
C ARG A 76 -9.98 19.17 3.51
N ALA A 77 -9.53 19.98 4.44
CA ALA A 77 -9.49 19.63 5.86
C ALA A 77 -10.89 19.46 6.51
N ASP A 78 -11.95 19.84 5.82
CA ASP A 78 -13.34 19.72 6.25
C ASP A 78 -14.08 18.49 5.71
N ASP A 79 -13.45 17.74 4.78
CA ASP A 79 -14.01 16.53 4.22
C ASP A 79 -13.40 15.29 4.88
N VAL A 80 -14.15 14.59 5.71
CA VAL A 80 -13.71 13.30 6.31
C VAL A 80 -13.91 12.19 5.29
N ASN A 81 -12.83 11.47 5.00
CA ASN A 81 -12.88 10.34 4.08
C ASN A 81 -12.86 9.01 4.85
N TRP A 82 -14.02 8.43 5.03
CA TRP A 82 -14.20 7.13 5.67
C TRP A 82 -13.92 5.95 4.73
N LEU A 83 -13.87 6.21 3.43
CA LEU A 83 -13.72 5.20 2.41
C LEU A 83 -12.27 5.15 1.92
N ASP A 84 -11.54 4.09 2.26
CA ASP A 84 -10.18 3.87 1.73
C ASP A 84 -10.25 3.48 0.28
N TRP A 85 -10.95 2.38 -0.01
CA TRP A 85 -11.23 1.97 -1.39
C TRP A 85 -12.61 1.37 -1.53
N ALA A 86 -13.12 1.41 -2.74
CA ALA A 86 -14.33 0.73 -3.16
C ALA A 86 -14.29 0.54 -4.67
N TYR A 87 -14.20 -0.69 -5.12
CA TYR A 87 -14.15 -0.98 -6.55
C TYR A 87 -14.85 -2.30 -6.90
N LEU A 88 -15.28 -2.38 -8.16
CA LEU A 88 -15.78 -3.57 -8.81
C LEU A 88 -14.77 -4.03 -9.85
N THR A 89 -14.52 -5.32 -9.93
CA THR A 89 -13.63 -5.93 -10.93
C THR A 89 -14.40 -6.95 -11.76
N TYR A 90 -14.38 -6.77 -13.07
CA TYR A 90 -14.85 -7.75 -14.05
C TYR A 90 -13.65 -8.50 -14.62
N SER A 91 -13.63 -9.84 -14.50
CA SER A 91 -12.53 -10.69 -14.96
C SER A 91 -12.98 -11.66 -16.05
N THR A 92 -12.13 -11.84 -17.05
CA THR A 92 -12.28 -12.85 -18.12
C THR A 92 -11.17 -13.91 -18.07
N GLY A 93 -10.40 -13.94 -16.98
CA GLY A 93 -9.21 -14.77 -16.82
C GLY A 93 -7.95 -14.11 -17.39
N ALA A 94 -7.93 -13.76 -18.67
CA ALA A 94 -6.78 -13.07 -19.27
C ALA A 94 -6.81 -11.54 -19.12
N PHE A 95 -7.97 -10.96 -18.88
CA PHE A 95 -8.17 -9.52 -18.74
C PHE A 95 -9.09 -9.21 -17.57
N GLU A 96 -8.73 -8.14 -16.84
CA GLU A 96 -9.56 -7.57 -15.79
C GLU A 96 -9.83 -6.10 -16.06
N LEU A 97 -11.01 -5.66 -15.65
CA LEU A 97 -11.40 -4.26 -15.67
C LEU A 97 -11.95 -3.90 -14.30
N SER A 98 -11.25 -3.02 -13.59
CA SER A 98 -11.68 -2.48 -12.30
C SER A 98 -12.19 -1.06 -12.44
N LEU A 99 -13.28 -0.74 -11.75
CA LEU A 99 -13.90 0.57 -11.71
C LEU A 99 -14.20 0.96 -10.26
N GLY A 100 -13.73 2.11 -9.83
CA GLY A 100 -13.97 2.62 -8.48
C GLY A 100 -12.80 3.40 -7.90
N LYS A 101 -12.76 3.47 -6.57
CA LYS A 101 -11.66 4.04 -5.82
C LYS A 101 -10.67 2.94 -5.45
N GLU A 102 -9.45 3.04 -5.94
CA GLU A 102 -8.41 2.01 -5.82
C GLU A 102 -7.03 2.66 -5.78
N ALA A 103 -6.01 1.96 -5.26
CA ALA A 103 -4.63 2.43 -5.23
C ALA A 103 -4.11 2.77 -6.63
N LEU A 104 -3.24 3.77 -6.75
CA LEU A 104 -2.50 4.06 -7.97
C LEU A 104 -1.67 2.84 -8.40
N ALA A 105 -1.34 2.74 -9.68
CA ALA A 105 -0.50 1.66 -10.22
C ALA A 105 0.96 1.85 -9.76
N TRP A 106 1.24 1.59 -8.49
CA TRP A 106 2.56 1.76 -7.92
C TRP A 106 3.41 0.50 -8.08
N GLY A 107 4.71 0.65 -8.21
CA GLY A 107 5.64 -0.44 -8.53
C GLY A 107 6.65 -0.74 -7.42
N THR A 108 6.24 -0.60 -6.15
CA THR A 108 7.04 -0.96 -4.99
C THR A 108 6.22 -1.75 -3.99
N TYR A 109 6.88 -2.68 -3.29
CA TYR A 109 6.26 -3.47 -2.23
C TYR A 109 5.88 -2.62 -1.02
N GLU A 110 6.59 -1.53 -0.77
CA GLU A 110 6.22 -0.55 0.24
C GLU A 110 4.81 0.00 0.03
N MET A 111 4.41 0.24 -1.21
CA MET A 111 3.09 0.83 -1.53
C MET A 111 1.99 -0.22 -1.71
N ASP A 112 2.33 -1.46 -1.96
CA ASP A 112 1.39 -2.52 -2.33
C ASP A 112 1.08 -3.48 -1.17
N GLU A 113 2.02 -3.71 -0.25
CA GLU A 113 1.91 -4.84 0.68
C GLU A 113 2.09 -4.51 2.16
N TYR A 114 2.49 -3.30 2.52
CA TYR A 114 2.76 -3.02 3.91
C TYR A 114 1.48 -2.73 4.70
N ASP A 115 1.40 -3.32 5.89
CA ASP A 115 0.49 -2.89 6.93
C ASP A 115 1.04 -1.60 7.57
N TRP A 116 0.76 -0.48 6.93
CA TRP A 116 1.33 0.81 7.28
C TRP A 116 0.94 1.29 8.66
N ASP A 117 -0.20 0.91 9.13
CA ASP A 117 -0.62 1.28 10.45
C ASP A 117 0.32 0.70 11.53
N VAL A 118 0.90 -0.49 11.27
CA VAL A 118 1.93 -1.08 12.13
C VAL A 118 3.32 -0.55 11.79
N HIS A 119 3.59 -0.32 10.51
CA HIS A 119 4.92 0.01 10.00
C HIS A 119 5.19 1.52 9.85
N ILE A 120 4.31 2.39 10.35
CA ILE A 120 4.46 3.87 10.26
C ILE A 120 5.88 4.37 10.58
N PRO A 121 6.56 3.93 11.65
CA PRO A 121 7.91 4.40 11.92
C PRO A 121 8.93 4.02 10.84
N MET A 122 8.59 3.06 9.98
CA MET A 122 9.45 2.58 8.90
C MET A 122 9.13 3.23 7.55
N ALA A 123 8.01 3.92 7.41
CA ALA A 123 7.54 4.49 6.15
C ALA A 123 8.52 5.51 5.56
N THR A 124 8.67 5.51 4.23
CA THR A 124 9.38 6.60 3.55
C THR A 124 8.51 7.86 3.51
N SER A 125 9.15 9.01 3.33
CA SER A 125 8.44 10.29 3.19
C SER A 125 7.52 10.32 1.96
N LEU A 126 7.86 9.59 0.91
CA LEU A 126 7.04 9.50 -0.29
C LEU A 126 5.70 8.81 -0.01
N TRP A 127 5.70 7.79 0.85
CA TRP A 127 4.48 7.07 1.20
C TRP A 127 3.44 7.99 1.84
N SER A 128 3.87 8.88 2.73
CA SER A 128 2.98 9.84 3.39
C SER A 128 2.67 11.08 2.54
N ALA A 129 3.37 11.27 1.42
CA ALA A 129 3.27 12.50 0.62
C ALA A 129 2.04 12.55 -0.30
N LEU A 130 1.42 11.41 -0.61
CA LEU A 130 0.35 11.33 -1.61
C LEU A 130 -0.79 10.42 -1.14
N PRO A 131 -2.05 10.88 -1.24
CA PRO A 131 -3.22 10.01 -1.12
C PRO A 131 -3.24 9.02 -2.28
N ILE A 132 -2.89 7.76 -2.01
CA ILE A 132 -2.72 6.75 -3.06
C ILE A 132 -4.02 6.19 -3.63
N TYR A 133 -5.14 6.24 -2.87
CA TYR A 133 -6.42 5.71 -3.31
C TYR A 133 -7.20 6.77 -4.08
N GLN A 134 -7.41 6.55 -5.37
CA GLN A 134 -8.05 7.48 -6.28
C GLN A 134 -9.16 6.83 -7.09
N TRP A 135 -10.25 7.57 -7.34
CA TRP A 135 -11.32 7.14 -8.21
C TRP A 135 -10.85 7.04 -9.66
N GLY A 136 -11.14 5.92 -10.32
CA GLY A 136 -10.68 5.71 -11.68
C GLY A 136 -11.07 4.36 -12.27
N VAL A 137 -10.35 4.01 -13.32
CA VAL A 137 -10.49 2.75 -14.07
C VAL A 137 -9.11 2.14 -14.23
N ARG A 138 -9.00 0.84 -13.96
CA ARG A 138 -7.82 0.02 -14.22
C ARG A 138 -8.16 -1.11 -15.17
N GLY A 139 -7.35 -1.27 -16.22
CA GLY A 139 -7.32 -2.46 -17.06
C GLY A 139 -6.08 -3.28 -16.75
N SER A 140 -6.22 -4.58 -16.54
CA SER A 140 -5.11 -5.50 -16.32
C SER A 140 -5.09 -6.56 -17.41
N TRP A 141 -3.91 -6.88 -17.91
CA TRP A 141 -3.70 -7.99 -18.82
C TRP A 141 -2.75 -9.01 -18.17
N LEU A 142 -3.20 -10.26 -18.14
CA LEU A 142 -2.52 -11.40 -17.54
C LEU A 142 -2.07 -12.37 -18.66
N PRO A 143 -0.99 -12.05 -19.41
CA PRO A 143 -0.60 -12.82 -20.60
C PRO A 143 -0.08 -14.21 -20.27
N LEU A 144 0.49 -14.40 -19.09
CA LEU A 144 1.01 -15.67 -18.58
C LEU A 144 0.99 -15.67 -17.05
N GLU A 145 1.14 -16.84 -16.48
CA GLU A 145 1.19 -17.03 -15.03
C GLU A 145 2.27 -16.15 -14.39
N GLY A 146 1.89 -15.47 -13.33
CA GLY A 146 2.76 -14.55 -12.57
C GLY A 146 2.99 -13.20 -13.23
N LEU A 147 2.64 -12.96 -14.49
CA LEU A 147 2.85 -11.67 -15.16
C LEU A 147 1.55 -10.88 -15.29
N THR A 148 1.54 -9.68 -14.73
CA THR A 148 0.43 -8.72 -14.84
C THR A 148 0.92 -7.40 -15.43
N LEU A 149 0.14 -6.86 -16.36
CA LEU A 149 0.35 -5.55 -16.96
C LEU A 149 -0.86 -4.69 -16.66
N ASP A 150 -0.69 -3.66 -15.82
CA ASP A 150 -1.75 -2.74 -15.42
C ASP A 150 -1.64 -1.40 -16.16
N PHE A 151 -2.80 -0.87 -16.54
CA PHE A 151 -2.97 0.50 -17.01
C PHE A 151 -4.10 1.15 -16.24
N LYS A 152 -3.85 2.30 -15.62
CA LYS A 152 -4.81 3.01 -14.80
C LYS A 152 -4.97 4.46 -15.24
N VAL A 153 -6.20 4.92 -15.26
CA VAL A 153 -6.55 6.35 -15.36
C VAL A 153 -7.42 6.68 -14.17
N SER A 154 -7.02 7.66 -13.39
CA SER A 154 -7.76 8.07 -12.19
C SER A 154 -7.76 9.58 -12.00
N SER A 155 -8.60 10.04 -11.08
CA SER A 155 -8.49 11.38 -10.51
C SER A 155 -7.08 11.59 -9.95
N SER A 156 -6.55 12.79 -10.06
CA SER A 156 -5.31 13.13 -9.41
C SER A 156 -5.51 13.30 -7.89
N PRO A 157 -4.53 12.91 -7.06
CA PRO A 157 -4.51 13.23 -5.62
C PRO A 157 -4.49 14.74 -5.31
N TYR A 158 -4.19 15.58 -6.29
CA TYR A 158 -4.19 17.04 -6.16
C TYR A 158 -5.52 17.70 -6.50
N ASN A 159 -6.56 16.95 -6.88
CA ASN A 159 -7.91 17.48 -7.00
C ASN A 159 -8.51 17.77 -5.61
N GLY A 160 -9.25 18.86 -5.49
CA GLY A 160 -10.03 19.18 -4.29
C GLY A 160 -11.15 18.17 -4.02
N ARG A 161 -11.75 17.63 -5.09
CA ARG A 161 -12.67 16.51 -5.11
C ARG A 161 -12.35 15.63 -6.31
N PRO A 162 -12.74 14.35 -6.32
CA PRO A 162 -12.51 13.49 -7.48
C PRO A 162 -12.99 14.14 -8.78
N PHE A 163 -12.08 14.32 -9.73
CA PHE A 163 -12.30 14.92 -11.06
C PHE A 163 -12.71 16.40 -11.12
N ASP A 164 -12.76 17.11 -10.00
CA ASP A 164 -13.33 18.47 -9.92
C ASP A 164 -12.51 19.48 -10.74
N ASP A 165 -11.18 19.42 -10.64
CA ASP A 165 -10.26 20.31 -11.36
C ASP A 165 -9.84 19.76 -12.73
N GLY A 166 -10.37 18.60 -13.13
CA GLY A 166 -10.00 17.92 -14.37
C GLY A 166 -8.58 17.36 -14.37
N LEU A 167 -7.90 17.32 -13.22
CA LEU A 167 -6.56 16.75 -13.10
C LEU A 167 -6.66 15.23 -13.07
N LEU A 168 -5.87 14.58 -13.91
CA LEU A 168 -5.83 13.12 -14.02
C LEU A 168 -4.45 12.59 -13.66
N THR A 169 -4.44 11.33 -13.23
CA THR A 169 -3.25 10.51 -13.10
C THR A 169 -3.32 9.36 -14.10
N TYR A 170 -2.23 9.14 -14.80
CA TYR A 170 -2.04 8.02 -15.72
C TYR A 170 -0.96 7.12 -15.15
N GLY A 171 -1.27 5.85 -14.96
CA GLY A 171 -0.36 4.86 -14.41
C GLY A 171 -0.19 3.66 -15.32
N ALA A 172 1.01 3.11 -15.39
CA ALA A 172 1.29 1.82 -15.97
C ALA A 172 2.21 1.04 -15.03
N ARG A 173 1.92 -0.26 -14.85
CA ARG A 173 2.73 -1.16 -14.02
C ARG A 173 2.92 -2.49 -14.72
N VAL A 174 4.12 -3.03 -14.60
CA VAL A 174 4.45 -4.42 -14.90
C VAL A 174 4.77 -5.09 -13.57
N ARG A 175 4.14 -6.21 -13.28
CA ARG A 175 4.40 -7.04 -12.11
C ARG A 175 4.65 -8.47 -12.56
N TYR A 176 5.73 -9.06 -12.10
CA TYR A 176 6.01 -10.48 -12.25
C TYR A 176 6.23 -11.09 -10.88
N GLU A 177 5.56 -12.20 -10.62
CA GLU A 177 5.69 -12.93 -9.36
C GLU A 177 5.74 -14.42 -9.62
N GLN A 178 6.71 -15.04 -8.98
CA GLN A 178 6.82 -16.48 -8.85
C GLN A 178 6.71 -16.79 -7.36
N GLU A 179 5.69 -17.54 -7.00
CA GLU A 179 5.36 -17.90 -5.63
C GLU A 179 6.60 -18.44 -4.90
N ASP A 180 6.83 -17.97 -3.67
CA ASP A 180 7.92 -18.35 -2.75
C ASP A 180 9.36 -18.30 -3.33
N ALA A 181 9.56 -17.61 -4.44
CA ALA A 181 10.87 -17.52 -5.07
C ALA A 181 11.31 -16.07 -5.33
N PHE A 182 10.61 -15.38 -6.22
CA PHE A 182 11.03 -14.08 -6.70
C PHE A 182 9.84 -13.26 -7.19
N GLY A 183 9.89 -11.96 -6.96
CA GLY A 183 8.95 -11.00 -7.53
C GLY A 183 9.66 -9.72 -7.97
N ALA A 184 9.12 -9.07 -8.98
CA ALA A 184 9.60 -7.78 -9.46
C ALA A 184 8.45 -6.92 -9.96
N MET A 185 8.51 -5.63 -9.68
CA MET A 185 7.56 -4.63 -10.15
C MET A 185 8.30 -3.44 -10.74
N LEU A 186 7.70 -2.85 -11.76
CA LEU A 186 8.13 -1.58 -12.34
C LEU A 186 6.89 -0.77 -12.70
N SER A 187 6.86 0.50 -12.34
CA SER A 187 5.76 1.38 -12.74
C SER A 187 6.22 2.77 -13.13
N TYR A 188 5.35 3.44 -13.87
CA TYR A 188 5.38 4.87 -14.11
C TYR A 188 3.99 5.46 -13.85
N ASN A 189 3.95 6.51 -13.05
CA ASN A 189 2.74 7.29 -12.83
C ASN A 189 3.01 8.74 -13.22
N GLU A 190 2.16 9.29 -14.08
CA GLU A 190 2.13 10.71 -14.44
C GLU A 190 0.94 11.36 -13.74
N ILE A 191 1.22 12.22 -12.79
CA ILE A 191 0.27 12.80 -11.85
C ILE A 191 0.06 14.27 -12.18
N GLY A 192 -1.16 14.67 -12.57
CA GLY A 192 -1.51 16.07 -12.76
C GLY A 192 -1.48 16.83 -11.43
N THR A 193 -0.71 17.91 -11.34
CA THR A 193 -0.51 18.68 -10.11
C THR A 193 -1.23 20.02 -10.11
N ALA A 194 -1.38 20.63 -11.28
CA ALA A 194 -2.17 21.84 -11.52
C ALA A 194 -2.52 21.90 -13.01
N ALA A 195 -3.34 22.84 -13.42
CA ALA A 195 -3.70 22.97 -14.83
C ALA A 195 -2.47 23.13 -15.73
N GLY A 196 -2.22 22.10 -16.53
CA GLY A 196 -1.11 22.06 -17.46
C GLY A 196 0.26 21.64 -16.86
N THR A 197 0.31 21.23 -15.60
CA THR A 197 1.54 20.72 -14.95
C THR A 197 1.35 19.29 -14.48
N HIS A 198 2.41 18.51 -14.56
CA HIS A 198 2.45 17.09 -14.18
C HIS A 198 3.73 16.78 -13.40
N THR A 199 3.68 15.73 -12.59
CA THR A 199 4.88 15.14 -12.00
C THR A 199 4.90 13.66 -12.31
N GLY A 200 6.02 13.16 -12.79
CA GLY A 200 6.24 11.75 -13.03
C GLY A 200 6.83 11.06 -11.79
N VAL A 201 6.46 9.79 -11.58
CA VAL A 201 7.12 8.93 -10.60
C VAL A 201 7.40 7.59 -11.24
N VAL A 202 8.68 7.23 -11.29
CA VAL A 202 9.14 5.89 -11.66
C VAL A 202 9.36 5.11 -10.38
N SER A 203 8.83 3.90 -10.30
CA SER A 203 8.98 3.03 -9.14
C SER A 203 9.41 1.64 -9.56
N ALA A 204 10.30 1.03 -8.80
CA ALA A 204 10.75 -0.34 -9.01
C ALA A 204 10.88 -1.06 -7.66
N GLY A 205 10.35 -2.28 -7.59
CA GLY A 205 10.45 -3.16 -6.43
C GLY A 205 10.92 -4.54 -6.85
N VAL A 206 11.74 -5.17 -6.04
CA VAL A 206 12.12 -6.57 -6.17
C VAL A 206 12.00 -7.27 -4.83
N GLN A 207 11.54 -8.51 -4.85
CA GLN A 207 11.55 -9.38 -3.69
C GLN A 207 12.20 -10.72 -4.02
N ALA A 208 12.79 -11.36 -3.03
CA ALA A 208 13.33 -12.69 -3.13
C ALA A 208 13.16 -13.44 -1.81
N TYR A 209 12.98 -14.74 -1.89
CA TYR A 209 12.87 -15.62 -0.74
C TYR A 209 14.14 -16.47 -0.59
N LEU A 210 14.72 -16.50 0.60
CA LEU A 210 15.84 -17.34 1.00
C LEU A 210 15.36 -18.29 2.12
N GLY A 211 14.83 -19.45 1.73
CA GLY A 211 14.01 -20.25 2.62
C GLY A 211 12.77 -19.44 3.02
N ASP A 212 12.48 -19.37 4.31
CA ASP A 212 11.34 -18.61 4.83
C ASP A 212 11.63 -17.10 4.98
N THR A 213 12.86 -16.65 4.75
CA THR A 213 13.25 -15.24 4.83
C THR A 213 12.87 -14.51 3.56
N ARG A 214 12.06 -13.46 3.67
CA ARG A 214 11.74 -12.55 2.58
C ARG A 214 12.65 -11.33 2.60
N LEU A 215 13.23 -11.01 1.46
CA LEU A 215 14.02 -9.81 1.22
C LEU A 215 13.31 -8.93 0.19
N VAL A 216 13.21 -7.64 0.46
CA VAL A 216 12.58 -6.65 -0.43
C VAL A 216 13.52 -5.48 -0.64
N ALA A 217 13.64 -5.02 -1.88
CA ALA A 217 14.30 -3.77 -2.21
C ALA A 217 13.37 -2.91 -3.08
N ASP A 218 13.15 -1.67 -2.64
CA ASP A 218 12.27 -0.71 -3.30
C ASP A 218 13.03 0.55 -3.69
N PHE A 219 12.64 1.13 -4.81
CA PHE A 219 13.15 2.38 -5.32
C PHE A 219 12.02 3.20 -5.95
N ASN A 220 11.90 4.46 -5.53
CA ASN A 220 11.00 5.44 -6.14
C ASN A 220 11.79 6.68 -6.52
N ASN A 221 11.55 7.20 -7.72
CA ASN A 221 12.17 8.42 -8.22
C ASN A 221 11.12 9.37 -8.77
N LYS A 222 11.09 10.59 -8.24
CA LYS A 222 10.28 11.66 -8.78
C LYS A 222 10.99 12.26 -9.99
N VAL A 223 10.30 12.27 -11.13
CA VAL A 223 10.76 12.87 -12.39
C VAL A 223 10.03 14.19 -12.56
N GLY A 224 10.74 15.30 -12.39
CA GLY A 224 10.18 16.63 -12.66
C GLY A 224 10.16 16.92 -14.16
N ASP A 225 9.36 17.89 -14.56
CA ASP A 225 9.15 18.49 -15.89
C ASP A 225 10.01 17.91 -17.05
N TYR A 226 9.72 16.63 -17.43
CA TYR A 226 10.34 15.91 -18.57
C TYR A 226 11.88 15.81 -18.62
N ASN A 227 12.56 16.27 -17.58
CA ASN A 227 14.00 16.04 -17.42
C ASN A 227 14.18 14.79 -16.57
N PHE A 228 14.61 13.69 -17.17
CA PHE A 228 15.08 12.49 -16.48
C PHE A 228 16.36 12.79 -15.70
N ILE A 229 16.28 13.66 -14.72
CA ILE A 229 17.35 13.85 -13.76
C ILE A 229 17.10 12.84 -12.65
N LEU A 230 17.61 11.63 -12.83
CA LEU A 230 17.81 10.68 -11.75
C LEU A 230 18.46 11.46 -10.62
N LEU A 231 17.88 11.39 -9.40
CA LEU A 231 18.48 11.83 -8.15
C LEU A 231 18.04 13.18 -7.56
N ASP A 232 17.13 13.93 -8.17
CA ASP A 232 16.61 15.17 -7.55
C ASP A 232 15.54 14.92 -6.47
N GLY A 233 14.97 13.73 -6.44
CA GLY A 233 14.03 13.29 -5.42
C GLY A 233 13.77 11.79 -5.55
N PHE A 234 14.32 10.99 -4.65
CA PHE A 234 14.12 9.55 -4.65
C PHE A 234 14.06 8.98 -3.23
N THR A 235 13.44 7.81 -3.11
CA THR A 235 13.52 6.96 -1.93
C THR A 235 14.06 5.60 -2.34
N SER A 236 14.86 4.99 -1.50
CA SER A 236 15.38 3.64 -1.69
C SER A 236 15.35 2.91 -0.36
N SER A 237 14.87 1.68 -0.32
CA SER A 237 14.81 0.89 0.89
C SER A 237 15.16 -0.57 0.67
N LEU A 238 15.66 -1.18 1.73
CA LEU A 238 15.88 -2.62 1.85
C LEU A 238 15.15 -3.09 3.09
N MET A 239 14.40 -4.19 2.99
CA MET A 239 13.72 -4.82 4.11
C MET A 239 13.98 -6.32 4.11
N ALA A 240 14.11 -6.88 5.30
CA ALA A 240 14.13 -8.31 5.53
C ALA A 240 13.05 -8.68 6.54
N THR A 241 12.31 -9.74 6.25
CA THR A 241 11.33 -10.34 7.14
C THR A 241 11.76 -11.78 7.40
N VAL A 242 12.00 -12.11 8.66
CA VAL A 242 12.55 -13.39 9.10
C VAL A 242 11.57 -14.03 10.07
N PRO A 243 10.78 -15.03 9.67
CA PRO A 243 9.98 -15.80 10.60
C PRO A 243 10.89 -16.68 11.47
N PHE A 244 10.55 -16.84 12.74
CA PHE A 244 11.23 -17.78 13.64
C PHE A 244 10.22 -18.45 14.58
N GLY A 245 10.16 -19.76 14.46
CA GLY A 245 9.03 -20.52 15.01
C GLY A 245 7.74 -20.23 14.24
N GLU A 246 6.62 -20.66 14.81
CA GLU A 246 5.30 -20.52 14.18
C GLU A 246 4.61 -19.17 14.48
N GLU A 247 5.04 -18.53 15.57
CA GLU A 247 4.35 -17.37 16.11
C GLU A 247 5.10 -16.03 15.91
N PHE A 248 6.38 -16.06 15.61
CA PHE A 248 7.21 -14.85 15.62
C PHE A 248 7.75 -14.48 14.25
N GLU A 249 7.84 -13.18 14.02
CA GLU A 249 8.44 -12.60 12.82
C GLU A 249 9.29 -11.39 13.20
N LEU A 250 10.54 -11.38 12.75
CA LEU A 250 11.46 -10.24 12.91
C LEU A 250 11.52 -9.46 11.60
N LEU A 251 11.35 -8.13 11.70
CA LEU A 251 11.49 -7.22 10.58
C LEU A 251 12.73 -6.35 10.77
N GLY A 252 13.48 -6.15 9.70
CA GLY A 252 14.58 -5.19 9.66
C GLY A 252 14.47 -4.34 8.40
N ARG A 253 14.63 -3.01 8.52
CA ARG A 253 14.60 -2.12 7.37
C ARG A 253 15.71 -1.07 7.45
N ALA A 254 16.25 -0.71 6.28
CA ALA A 254 17.09 0.46 6.07
C ALA A 254 16.55 1.23 4.87
N ALA A 255 16.53 2.57 4.95
CA ALA A 255 16.13 3.42 3.83
C ALA A 255 17.04 4.64 3.72
N TYR A 256 17.20 5.11 2.48
CA TYR A 256 17.82 6.39 2.15
C TYR A 256 16.85 7.19 1.28
N GLU A 257 16.66 8.44 1.65
CA GLU A 257 15.74 9.34 1.00
C GLU A 257 16.45 10.64 0.63
N ARG A 258 16.10 11.18 -0.54
CA ARG A 258 16.53 12.47 -1.00
C ARG A 258 15.36 13.19 -1.63
N ILE A 259 14.98 14.35 -1.10
CA ILE A 259 13.80 15.10 -1.53
C ILE A 259 14.14 16.59 -1.75
N ASP A 260 13.18 17.37 -2.21
CA ASP A 260 13.31 18.81 -2.51
C ASP A 260 14.51 19.12 -3.41
N ALA A 261 14.55 18.47 -4.57
CA ALA A 261 15.63 18.60 -5.56
C ALA A 261 17.03 18.33 -4.96
N GLY A 262 17.10 17.33 -4.07
CA GLY A 262 18.35 16.89 -3.45
C GLY A 262 18.88 17.79 -2.33
N LYS A 263 18.03 18.66 -1.78
CA LYS A 263 18.45 19.55 -0.67
C LYS A 263 18.26 18.93 0.70
N LEU A 264 17.31 17.99 0.83
CA LEU A 264 17.01 17.31 2.08
C LEU A 264 17.36 15.84 1.94
N GLU A 265 18.09 15.29 2.88
CA GLU A 265 18.53 13.90 2.89
C GLU A 265 18.23 13.26 4.25
N ASP A 266 17.76 12.00 4.21
CA ASP A 266 17.57 11.19 5.41
C ASP A 266 18.10 9.76 5.20
N ILE A 267 18.66 9.20 6.26
CA ILE A 267 18.95 7.77 6.40
C ILE A 267 18.12 7.27 7.57
N SER A 268 17.41 6.18 7.39
CA SER A 268 16.65 5.55 8.45
C SER A 268 16.96 4.06 8.59
N GLY A 269 16.86 3.56 9.81
CA GLY A 269 16.92 2.15 10.13
C GLY A 269 15.83 1.80 11.13
N ALA A 270 15.23 0.62 10.98
CA ALA A 270 14.19 0.15 11.85
C ALA A 270 14.29 -1.35 12.12
N LEU A 271 13.84 -1.74 13.31
CA LEU A 271 13.67 -3.13 13.71
C LEU A 271 12.29 -3.31 14.31
N GLY A 272 11.64 -4.42 13.97
CA GLY A 272 10.32 -4.78 14.46
C GLY A 272 10.24 -6.25 14.83
N LEU A 273 9.38 -6.54 15.78
CA LEU A 273 9.00 -7.88 16.19
C LEU A 273 7.49 -8.00 16.15
N HIS A 274 6.99 -9.02 15.46
CA HIS A 274 5.61 -9.46 15.54
C HIS A 274 5.54 -10.77 16.32
N TRP A 275 4.52 -10.88 17.16
CA TRP A 275 4.13 -12.11 17.83
C TRP A 275 2.66 -12.37 17.53
N ASN A 276 2.38 -13.50 16.91
CA ASN A 276 1.05 -13.95 16.50
C ASN A 276 0.62 -15.15 17.35
N PRO A 277 0.20 -14.93 18.62
CA PRO A 277 -0.16 -16.03 19.51
C PRO A 277 -1.44 -16.76 19.09
N LEU A 278 -2.25 -16.12 18.26
CA LEU A 278 -3.50 -16.64 17.70
C LEU A 278 -3.66 -16.10 16.27
N ASP A 279 -4.35 -16.80 15.40
CA ASP A 279 -4.56 -16.41 14.00
C ASP A 279 -5.21 -15.03 13.83
N TRP A 280 -6.02 -14.62 14.80
CA TRP A 280 -6.73 -13.34 14.81
C TRP A 280 -6.05 -12.26 15.68
N LEU A 281 -4.95 -12.58 16.37
CA LEU A 281 -4.30 -11.65 17.32
C LEU A 281 -2.81 -11.50 17.01
N ARG A 282 -2.40 -10.29 16.77
CA ARG A 282 -0.99 -9.89 16.62
C ARG A 282 -0.60 -8.88 17.67
N VAL A 283 0.52 -9.08 18.34
CA VAL A 283 1.21 -8.10 19.16
C VAL A 283 2.46 -7.66 18.42
N HIS A 284 2.75 -6.37 18.36
CA HIS A 284 3.91 -5.86 17.68
C HIS A 284 4.68 -4.83 18.49
N ALA A 285 5.98 -4.76 18.25
CA ALA A 285 6.87 -3.72 18.76
C ALA A 285 7.83 -3.33 17.65
N LEU A 286 7.87 -2.06 17.31
CA LEU A 286 8.70 -1.49 16.28
C LEU A 286 9.51 -0.32 16.83
N GLY A 287 10.80 -0.25 16.51
CA GLY A 287 11.66 0.90 16.78
C GLY A 287 12.35 1.36 15.50
N ALA A 288 12.34 2.65 15.24
CA ALA A 288 13.03 3.25 14.12
C ALA A 288 13.88 4.45 14.56
N TYR A 289 15.01 4.62 13.90
CA TYR A 289 15.86 5.80 14.07
C TYR A 289 16.11 6.44 12.71
N ARG A 290 15.93 7.75 12.64
CA ARG A 290 16.12 8.54 11.43
C ARG A 290 17.17 9.63 11.69
N MET A 291 18.11 9.75 10.74
CA MET A 291 19.16 10.78 10.74
C MET A 291 19.05 11.58 9.45
N GLY A 292 19.12 12.90 9.55
CA GLY A 292 19.14 13.80 8.39
C GLY A 292 18.28 15.03 8.60
N ASP A 293 17.74 15.55 7.51
CA ASP A 293 17.10 16.86 7.47
C ASP A 293 15.56 16.79 7.52
N ILE A 294 14.96 15.63 7.22
CA ILE A 294 13.51 15.53 7.01
C ILE A 294 12.78 15.35 8.35
N ALA A 295 13.14 14.31 9.12
CA ALA A 295 12.48 14.01 10.39
C ALA A 295 13.43 13.26 11.35
N PRO A 296 14.53 13.90 11.80
CA PRO A 296 15.51 13.23 12.64
C PRO A 296 14.90 12.85 13.99
N GLY A 297 15.25 11.67 14.47
CA GLY A 297 14.82 11.22 15.79
C GLY A 297 14.58 9.73 15.89
N PHE A 298 14.19 9.33 17.09
CA PHE A 298 13.79 7.95 17.41
C PHE A 298 12.28 7.86 17.55
N SER A 299 11.69 6.83 16.98
CA SER A 299 10.27 6.52 17.11
C SER A 299 10.06 5.07 17.50
N VAL A 300 9.02 4.82 18.28
CA VAL A 300 8.59 3.48 18.70
C VAL A 300 7.11 3.36 18.45
N ASN A 301 6.69 2.22 17.90
CA ASN A 301 5.31 1.78 17.86
C ASN A 301 5.19 0.45 18.58
N VAL A 302 4.28 0.35 19.54
CA VAL A 302 3.97 -0.89 20.26
C VAL A 302 2.45 -1.02 20.31
N GLY A 303 1.93 -2.16 19.93
CA GLY A 303 0.49 -2.32 19.91
C GLY A 303 0.00 -3.75 19.75
N VAL A 304 -1.33 -3.80 19.64
CA VAL A 304 -2.11 -5.03 19.47
C VAL A 304 -3.08 -4.83 18.31
N THR A 305 -3.12 -5.79 17.40
CA THR A 305 -4.09 -5.85 16.31
C THR A 305 -4.95 -7.10 16.47
N CYS A 306 -6.27 -6.92 16.46
CA CYS A 306 -7.24 -8.00 16.35
C CYS A 306 -7.80 -7.98 14.92
N ASN A 307 -7.72 -9.12 14.23
CA ASN A 307 -8.24 -9.30 12.87
C ASN A 307 -9.28 -10.42 12.88
N LEU A 308 -10.56 -10.05 12.75
CA LEU A 308 -11.69 -10.97 12.82
C LEU A 308 -12.28 -11.12 11.42
N HIS A 309 -12.46 -12.37 10.99
CA HIS A 309 -13.04 -12.73 9.67
C HIS A 309 -14.40 -13.39 9.86
N PHE A 310 -15.34 -13.01 9.01
CA PHE A 310 -16.71 -13.53 9.00
C PHE A 310 -17.13 -13.84 7.57
N ASP A 311 -17.47 -15.10 7.32
CA ASP A 311 -18.16 -15.51 6.07
C ASP A 311 -19.64 -15.12 6.19
N LEU A 312 -20.20 -14.49 5.14
CA LEU A 312 -21.55 -13.93 5.11
C LEU A 312 -22.45 -14.64 4.08
#